data_0d8c5b77c683c4ce4d364f6d358bc5ce
#
_entry.id   0d8c5b77c683c4ce4d364f6d358bc5ce
#
_cell.length_a   1.000
_cell.length_b   1.000
_cell.length_c   1.000
_cell.angle_alpha   90.00
_cell.angle_beta   90.00
_cell.angle_gamma   90.00
#
_symmetry.space_group_name_H-M   'P 1'
#
loop_
_entity.id
_entity.type
_entity.pdbx_description
1 polymer ?
#
loop_
_entity_poly.entity_id
_entity_poly.type
_entity_poly.pdbx_seq_one_letter_code
_entity_poly.pdbx_strand_id
1 'polypeptide(L)'
;VVPCPNLNLIHYNIAGCFKENIMHRPLSFQQIAQLRAHLKRGGVVAYPTESCYGLGALPDNVRGLRTLLRLKKRPQHKGMIVIGANWSQLQPHLCRLPCDDVAALQAIWPAPKTVLLPAKPTVLPNLRGRGRNKLAVRIPAHDIACGLCQQVQAALVSTSCNRAKQRPCRNEREVRRQFGRQVYVVGGRVGRRRQPSEIVDWASQQRIR
;
A
#
# COMPACT_ATOMS: atom_id res chain seq x y z
N VAL A 1 -21.86 27.77 3.11
CA VAL A 1 -21.20 26.47 2.76
C VAL A 1 -21.12 26.44 1.25
N VAL A 2 -19.96 26.83 0.70
CA VAL A 2 -19.70 26.78 -0.75
C VAL A 2 -19.46 25.32 -1.12
N PRO A 3 -20.19 24.72 -2.08
CA PRO A 3 -19.91 23.36 -2.54
C PRO A 3 -18.56 23.37 -3.25
N CYS A 4 -17.68 22.41 -2.89
CA CYS A 4 -16.46 22.17 -3.63
C CYS A 4 -16.78 21.95 -5.11
N PRO A 5 -16.10 22.63 -6.04
CA PRO A 5 -16.27 22.36 -7.46
C PRO A 5 -15.95 20.89 -7.75
N ASN A 6 -16.77 20.31 -8.62
CA ASN A 6 -16.68 18.92 -9.07
C ASN A 6 -15.29 18.65 -9.68
N LEU A 7 -14.40 18.06 -8.89
CA LEU A 7 -13.03 17.66 -9.28
C LEU A 7 -13.00 16.41 -10.21
N ASN A 8 -14.13 16.11 -10.87
CA ASN A 8 -14.22 14.97 -11.80
C ASN A 8 -13.64 15.25 -13.22
N LEU A 9 -13.03 16.43 -13.46
CA LEU A 9 -12.53 16.81 -14.79
C LEU A 9 -11.04 17.15 -14.84
N ILE A 10 -10.26 16.78 -13.86
CA ILE A 10 -8.81 16.75 -14.08
C ILE A 10 -8.50 15.36 -14.64
N HIS A 11 -8.48 15.27 -15.98
CA HIS A 11 -7.82 14.18 -16.68
C HIS A 11 -6.40 14.08 -16.15
N TYR A 12 -6.18 13.19 -15.18
CA TYR A 12 -4.84 12.83 -14.76
C TYR A 12 -4.14 12.26 -15.99
N ASN A 13 -3.21 13.03 -16.49
CA ASN A 13 -2.33 12.64 -17.57
C ASN A 13 -1.50 11.45 -17.07
N ILE A 14 -1.98 10.22 -17.38
CA ILE A 14 -1.36 8.94 -17.00
C ILE A 14 0.03 8.80 -17.65
N ALA A 15 0.38 9.71 -18.57
CA ALA A 15 1.66 9.73 -19.28
C ALA A 15 2.88 10.09 -18.40
N GLY A 16 2.70 10.63 -17.19
CA GLY A 16 3.81 11.04 -16.32
C GLY A 16 4.42 9.93 -15.45
N CYS A 17 3.78 8.78 -15.31
CA CYS A 17 4.24 7.70 -14.41
C CYS A 17 5.05 6.60 -15.13
N PHE A 18 5.22 6.67 -16.43
CA PHE A 18 5.93 5.66 -17.23
C PHE A 18 7.25 6.20 -17.79
N LYS A 19 8.20 6.52 -16.93
CA LYS A 19 9.61 6.68 -17.32
C LYS A 19 10.44 5.66 -16.55
N GLU A 20 10.65 4.56 -17.17
CA GLU A 20 11.82 3.70 -17.31
C GLU A 20 11.40 2.26 -17.60
N ASN A 21 11.80 1.81 -18.75
CA ASN A 21 11.61 0.51 -19.39
C ASN A 21 12.20 -0.61 -18.51
N ILE A 22 11.47 -1.06 -17.49
CA ILE A 22 11.78 -2.32 -16.83
C ILE A 22 10.74 -3.32 -17.32
N MET A 23 11.18 -4.28 -18.14
CA MET A 23 10.38 -5.38 -18.69
C MET A 23 9.69 -6.15 -17.55
N HIS A 24 8.59 -5.61 -17.06
CA HIS A 24 7.64 -6.34 -16.23
C HIS A 24 6.50 -6.79 -17.13
N ARG A 25 6.38 -8.08 -17.32
CA ARG A 25 5.23 -8.64 -18.03
C ARG A 25 3.98 -8.34 -17.19
N PRO A 26 3.02 -7.52 -17.67
CA PRO A 26 1.81 -7.22 -16.93
C PRO A 26 1.06 -8.53 -16.64
N LEU A 27 0.37 -8.58 -15.50
CA LEU A 27 -0.48 -9.73 -15.19
C LEU A 27 -1.55 -9.86 -16.27
N SER A 28 -1.78 -11.09 -16.75
CA SER A 28 -2.87 -11.36 -17.67
C SER A 28 -4.23 -11.13 -16.97
N PHE A 29 -5.27 -10.93 -17.74
CA PHE A 29 -6.63 -10.77 -17.21
C PHE A 29 -7.03 -11.91 -16.26
N GLN A 30 -6.69 -13.14 -16.62
CA GLN A 30 -6.95 -14.32 -15.79
C GLN A 30 -6.16 -14.27 -14.47
N GLN A 31 -4.88 -13.86 -14.50
CA GLN A 31 -4.07 -13.72 -13.31
C GLN A 31 -4.61 -12.62 -12.37
N ILE A 32 -5.10 -11.50 -12.93
CA ILE A 32 -5.75 -10.44 -12.15
C ILE A 32 -7.03 -10.96 -11.47
N ALA A 33 -7.87 -11.71 -12.20
CA ALA A 33 -9.07 -12.29 -11.64
C ALA A 33 -8.76 -13.29 -10.50
N GLN A 34 -7.76 -14.15 -10.69
CA GLN A 34 -7.27 -15.08 -9.67
C GLN A 34 -6.74 -14.35 -8.43
N LEU A 35 -5.96 -13.28 -8.63
CA LEU A 35 -5.42 -12.47 -7.54
C LEU A 35 -6.52 -11.76 -6.76
N ARG A 36 -7.50 -11.15 -7.45
CA ARG A 36 -8.67 -10.54 -6.81
C ARG A 36 -9.44 -11.56 -5.96
N ALA A 37 -9.70 -12.73 -6.51
CA ALA A 37 -10.38 -13.82 -5.79
C ALA A 37 -9.55 -14.30 -4.59
N HIS A 38 -8.22 -14.42 -4.73
CA HIS A 38 -7.31 -14.77 -3.64
C HIS A 38 -7.37 -13.74 -2.50
N LEU A 39 -7.29 -12.46 -2.80
CA LEU A 39 -7.36 -11.37 -1.81
C LEU A 39 -8.74 -11.32 -1.12
N LYS A 40 -9.84 -11.46 -1.87
CA LYS A 40 -11.20 -11.50 -1.31
C LYS A 40 -11.39 -12.66 -0.33
N ARG A 41 -10.78 -13.83 -0.57
CA ARG A 41 -10.78 -14.98 0.35
C ARG A 41 -9.86 -14.82 1.56
N GLY A 42 -9.20 -13.66 1.71
CA GLY A 42 -8.27 -13.39 2.81
C GLY A 42 -6.85 -13.89 2.55
N GLY A 43 -6.48 -14.06 1.30
CA GLY A 43 -5.12 -14.34 0.89
C GLY A 43 -4.20 -13.13 1.03
N VAL A 44 -2.90 -13.39 0.97
CA VAL A 44 -1.84 -12.39 1.05
C VAL A 44 -1.05 -12.39 -0.25
N VAL A 45 -0.73 -11.20 -0.76
CA VAL A 45 0.10 -11.00 -1.95
C VAL A 45 1.48 -10.48 -1.56
N ALA A 46 2.52 -10.96 -2.23
CA ALA A 46 3.87 -10.41 -2.17
C ALA A 46 4.20 -9.71 -3.48
N TYR A 47 4.74 -8.49 -3.42
CA TYR A 47 5.04 -7.67 -4.61
C TYR A 47 6.23 -6.75 -4.35
N PRO A 48 7.00 -6.37 -5.39
CA PRO A 48 8.12 -5.45 -5.23
C PRO A 48 7.66 -4.02 -4.96
N THR A 49 8.46 -3.32 -4.16
CA THR A 49 8.32 -1.88 -3.89
C THR A 49 9.67 -1.18 -4.11
N GLU A 50 9.78 0.09 -3.71
CA GLU A 50 10.99 0.89 -3.92
C GLU A 50 12.24 0.32 -3.23
N SER A 51 12.09 -0.41 -2.10
CA SER A 51 13.24 -0.87 -1.30
C SER A 51 13.32 -2.38 -1.07
N CYS A 52 12.18 -3.05 -1.03
CA CYS A 52 12.09 -4.50 -0.80
C CYS A 52 10.75 -5.02 -1.30
N TYR A 53 10.53 -6.32 -1.25
CA TYR A 53 9.19 -6.87 -1.42
C TYR A 53 8.28 -6.44 -0.28
N GLY A 54 7.02 -6.13 -0.61
CA GLY A 54 5.93 -5.91 0.33
C GLY A 54 5.06 -7.14 0.47
N LEU A 55 4.42 -7.30 1.63
CA LEU A 55 3.28 -8.20 1.83
C LEU A 55 2.02 -7.36 1.94
N GLY A 56 0.97 -7.74 1.21
CA GLY A 56 -0.29 -7.02 1.17
C GLY A 56 -1.50 -7.92 1.35
N ALA A 57 -2.57 -7.32 1.86
CA ALA A 57 -3.92 -7.87 1.97
C ALA A 57 -4.93 -6.72 1.79
N LEU A 58 -6.20 -7.04 1.57
CA LEU A 58 -7.25 -6.01 1.57
C LEU A 58 -7.42 -5.40 2.97
N PRO A 59 -7.49 -4.06 3.10
CA PRO A 59 -7.58 -3.38 4.39
C PRO A 59 -8.82 -3.78 5.20
N ASP A 60 -9.94 -4.04 4.53
CA ASP A 60 -11.22 -4.35 5.15
C ASP A 60 -11.45 -5.86 5.35
N ASN A 61 -10.50 -6.68 4.93
CA ASN A 61 -10.59 -8.13 5.07
C ASN A 61 -9.91 -8.62 6.35
N VAL A 62 -10.70 -8.81 7.41
CA VAL A 62 -10.21 -9.28 8.73
C VAL A 62 -9.41 -10.58 8.63
N ARG A 63 -9.86 -11.53 7.77
CA ARG A 63 -9.16 -12.81 7.56
C ARG A 63 -7.81 -12.59 6.91
N GLY A 64 -7.73 -11.72 5.91
CA GLY A 64 -6.48 -11.34 5.23
C GLY A 64 -5.48 -10.70 6.19
N LEU A 65 -5.96 -9.77 7.03
CA LEU A 65 -5.11 -9.13 8.04
C LEU A 65 -4.60 -10.11 9.10
N ARG A 66 -5.43 -11.02 9.58
CA ARG A 66 -5.01 -12.08 10.50
C ARG A 66 -3.96 -12.99 9.86
N THR A 67 -4.17 -13.39 8.59
CA THR A 67 -3.19 -14.18 7.82
C THR A 67 -1.88 -13.44 7.69
N LEU A 68 -1.90 -12.16 7.33
CA LEU A 68 -0.71 -11.31 7.19
C LEU A 68 0.07 -11.20 8.51
N LEU A 69 -0.61 -10.92 9.63
CA LEU A 69 0.01 -10.82 10.94
C LEU A 69 0.64 -12.14 11.39
N ARG A 70 -0.05 -13.27 11.15
CA ARG A 70 0.46 -14.62 11.45
C ARG A 70 1.71 -14.95 10.63
N LEU A 71 1.70 -14.69 9.33
CA LEU A 71 2.85 -14.92 8.44
C LEU A 71 4.08 -14.15 8.88
N LYS A 72 3.88 -12.89 9.31
CA LYS A 72 4.95 -12.01 9.77
C LYS A 72 5.39 -12.28 11.20
N LYS A 73 4.62 -13.01 12.00
CA LYS A 73 4.79 -13.06 13.46
C LYS A 73 4.87 -11.64 14.07
N ARG A 74 4.02 -10.72 13.57
CA ARG A 74 4.06 -9.29 13.92
C ARG A 74 3.15 -9.01 15.12
N PRO A 75 3.62 -8.24 16.10
CA PRO A 75 2.78 -7.75 17.19
C PRO A 75 1.62 -6.87 16.67
N GLN A 76 0.42 -7.07 17.19
CA GLN A 76 -0.81 -6.39 16.69
C GLN A 76 -0.86 -4.89 17.01
N HIS A 77 -0.09 -4.42 18.02
CA HIS A 77 -0.06 -3.01 18.41
C HIS A 77 0.67 -2.10 17.39
N LYS A 78 1.45 -2.68 16.48
CA LYS A 78 2.15 -1.93 15.43
C LYS A 78 1.23 -1.75 14.23
N GLY A 79 0.81 -0.51 13.96
CA GLY A 79 0.05 -0.15 12.77
C GLY A 79 0.70 -0.59 11.46
N MET A 80 -0.05 -0.58 10.37
CA MET A 80 0.39 -0.96 9.03
C MET A 80 0.14 0.18 8.06
N ILE A 81 0.92 0.24 6.99
CA ILE A 81 0.73 1.21 5.93
C ILE A 81 -0.35 0.69 4.98
N VAL A 82 -1.21 1.57 4.49
CA VAL A 82 -2.14 1.29 3.39
C VAL A 82 -1.64 2.05 2.17
N ILE A 83 -1.51 1.34 1.05
CA ILE A 83 -1.12 1.93 -0.23
C ILE A 83 -2.29 1.91 -1.21
N GLY A 84 -2.33 2.89 -2.09
CA GLY A 84 -3.28 2.98 -3.19
C GLY A 84 -2.57 3.43 -4.47
N ALA A 85 -3.23 3.27 -5.61
CA ALA A 85 -2.76 3.81 -6.87
C ALA A 85 -3.06 5.31 -7.02
N ASN A 86 -4.06 5.79 -6.32
CA ASN A 86 -4.53 7.18 -6.33
C ASN A 86 -5.24 7.51 -5.02
N TRP A 87 -5.59 8.79 -4.86
CA TRP A 87 -6.29 9.29 -3.68
C TRP A 87 -7.66 8.63 -3.46
N SER A 88 -8.41 8.36 -4.52
CA SER A 88 -9.75 7.78 -4.41
C SER A 88 -9.76 6.39 -3.78
N GLN A 89 -8.65 5.63 -3.89
CA GLN A 89 -8.50 4.34 -3.21
C GLN A 89 -8.15 4.48 -1.71
N LEU A 90 -7.53 5.58 -1.29
CA LEU A 90 -7.14 5.84 0.10
C LEU A 90 -8.25 6.52 0.90
N GLN A 91 -8.96 7.47 0.27
CA GLN A 91 -10.00 8.28 0.87
C GLN A 91 -11.10 7.50 1.64
N PRO A 92 -11.55 6.31 1.17
CA PRO A 92 -12.57 5.53 1.90
C PRO A 92 -12.17 5.16 3.35
N HIS A 93 -10.88 5.10 3.64
CA HIS A 93 -10.33 4.74 4.96
C HIS A 93 -10.04 5.95 5.87
N LEU A 94 -10.18 7.17 5.34
CA LEU A 94 -9.76 8.40 6.01
C LEU A 94 -10.97 9.27 6.39
N CYS A 95 -10.84 10.04 7.47
CA CYS A 95 -11.75 11.14 7.74
C CYS A 95 -11.67 12.17 6.62
N ARG A 96 -12.69 12.99 6.50
CA ARG A 96 -12.68 14.10 5.52
C ARG A 96 -11.56 15.07 5.88
N LEU A 97 -10.76 15.44 4.88
CA LEU A 97 -9.72 16.45 4.99
C LEU A 97 -10.14 17.72 4.26
N PRO A 98 -9.58 18.89 4.62
CA PRO A 98 -9.69 20.11 3.83
C PRO A 98 -9.20 19.89 2.38
N CYS A 99 -9.78 20.64 1.44
CA CYS A 99 -9.43 20.51 0.02
C CYS A 99 -7.95 20.83 -0.25
N ASP A 100 -7.42 21.84 0.45
CA ASP A 100 -6.01 22.24 0.33
C ASP A 100 -5.04 21.15 0.79
N ASP A 101 -5.38 20.46 1.89
CA ASP A 101 -4.60 19.30 2.37
C ASP A 101 -4.62 18.17 1.35
N VAL A 102 -5.77 17.89 0.73
CA VAL A 102 -5.88 16.86 -0.30
C VAL A 102 -5.04 17.24 -1.52
N ALA A 103 -5.09 18.49 -1.97
CA ALA A 103 -4.28 18.97 -3.09
C ALA A 103 -2.78 18.87 -2.78
N ALA A 104 -2.36 19.29 -1.60
CA ALA A 104 -0.97 19.21 -1.15
C ALA A 104 -0.49 17.74 -1.07
N LEU A 105 -1.32 16.83 -0.54
CA LEU A 105 -1.01 15.40 -0.49
C LEU A 105 -0.87 14.79 -1.88
N GLN A 106 -1.73 15.16 -2.82
CA GLN A 106 -1.67 14.70 -4.20
C GLN A 106 -0.42 15.23 -4.93
N ALA A 107 0.04 16.43 -4.59
CA ALA A 107 1.25 17.02 -5.16
C ALA A 107 2.55 16.30 -4.71
N ILE A 108 2.57 15.70 -3.50
CA ILE A 108 3.75 14.96 -3.02
C ILE A 108 3.80 13.50 -3.46
N TRP A 109 2.70 12.93 -3.94
CA TRP A 109 2.64 11.54 -4.41
C TRP A 109 2.51 11.45 -5.93
N PRO A 110 3.05 10.37 -6.55
CA PRO A 110 3.66 9.16 -5.95
C PRO A 110 5.07 9.42 -5.39
N ALA A 111 5.34 8.92 -4.19
CA ALA A 111 6.63 9.09 -3.52
C ALA A 111 6.90 7.97 -2.48
N PRO A 112 8.18 7.73 -2.10
CA PRO A 112 8.51 6.86 -0.98
C PRO A 112 8.26 7.58 0.37
N LYS A 113 7.18 8.35 0.46
CA LYS A 113 6.75 9.13 1.62
C LYS A 113 5.39 8.63 2.10
N THR A 114 5.34 8.19 3.35
CA THR A 114 4.14 7.72 4.03
C THR A 114 3.65 8.83 4.95
N VAL A 115 2.36 9.09 4.96
CA VAL A 115 1.76 10.16 5.77
C VAL A 115 0.75 9.55 6.74
N LEU A 116 0.77 10.01 8.00
CA LEU A 116 -0.25 9.68 8.99
C LEU A 116 -1.41 10.67 8.86
N LEU A 117 -2.59 10.16 8.56
CA LEU A 117 -3.83 10.93 8.41
C LEU A 117 -4.91 10.41 9.37
N PRO A 118 -5.87 11.26 9.80
CA PRO A 118 -7.00 10.85 10.60
C PRO A 118 -7.79 9.70 9.94
N ALA A 119 -7.91 8.58 10.63
CA ALA A 119 -8.60 7.39 10.14
C ALA A 119 -10.08 7.40 10.53
N LYS A 120 -10.95 6.90 9.64
CA LYS A 120 -12.35 6.65 10.01
C LYS A 120 -12.44 5.67 11.17
N PRO A 121 -13.46 5.80 12.05
CA PRO A 121 -13.70 4.84 13.14
C PRO A 121 -13.85 3.40 12.67
N THR A 122 -14.36 3.19 11.46
CA THR A 122 -14.57 1.87 10.82
C THR A 122 -13.27 1.17 10.43
N VAL A 123 -12.14 1.88 10.37
CA VAL A 123 -10.82 1.29 10.06
C VAL A 123 -10.40 0.37 11.20
N LEU A 124 -10.05 -0.86 10.86
CA LEU A 124 -9.70 -1.89 11.82
C LEU A 124 -8.52 -1.46 12.72
N PRO A 125 -8.58 -1.71 14.04
CA PRO A 125 -7.52 -1.30 14.98
C PRO A 125 -6.13 -1.82 14.61
N ASN A 126 -6.05 -3.00 14.01
CA ASN A 126 -4.79 -3.59 13.55
C ASN A 126 -4.07 -2.78 12.45
N LEU A 127 -4.82 -1.95 11.71
CA LEU A 127 -4.23 -1.06 10.69
C LEU A 127 -3.68 0.22 11.31
N ARG A 128 -4.43 0.84 12.22
CA ARG A 128 -4.02 2.06 12.92
C ARG A 128 -2.92 1.81 13.96
N GLY A 129 -2.88 0.63 14.51
CA GLY A 129 -2.20 0.31 15.75
C GLY A 129 -3.10 0.58 16.96
N ARG A 130 -2.97 -0.24 18.00
CA ARG A 130 -3.82 -0.17 19.20
C ARG A 130 -3.72 1.21 19.85
N GLY A 131 -4.87 1.82 20.18
CA GLY A 131 -4.95 3.12 20.84
C GLY A 131 -4.67 4.33 19.91
N ARG A 132 -4.51 4.13 18.59
CA ARG A 132 -4.23 5.21 17.63
C ARG A 132 -5.46 5.53 16.78
N ASN A 133 -5.60 6.79 16.41
CA ASN A 133 -6.68 7.31 15.56
C ASN A 133 -6.21 7.72 14.14
N LYS A 134 -4.92 7.55 13.82
CA LYS A 134 -4.34 7.88 12.51
C LYS A 134 -3.98 6.61 11.74
N LEU A 135 -4.14 6.65 10.43
CA LEU A 135 -3.74 5.60 9.49
C LEU A 135 -2.54 6.08 8.68
N ALA A 136 -1.55 5.22 8.53
CA ALA A 136 -0.42 5.46 7.66
C ALA A 136 -0.81 5.13 6.21
N VAL A 137 -0.74 6.10 5.31
CA VAL A 137 -1.13 5.94 3.91
C VAL A 137 -0.04 6.42 2.96
N ARG A 138 -0.01 5.86 1.74
CA ARG A 138 0.97 6.22 0.71
C ARG A 138 0.48 5.84 -0.69
N ILE A 139 0.81 6.67 -1.69
CA ILE A 139 0.83 6.28 -3.10
C ILE A 139 2.29 6.00 -3.44
N PRO A 140 2.68 4.73 -3.70
CA PRO A 140 4.08 4.37 -3.91
C PRO A 140 4.59 4.85 -5.28
N ALA A 141 5.86 5.28 -5.32
CA ALA A 141 6.58 5.58 -6.56
C ALA A 141 7.24 4.31 -7.13
N HIS A 142 6.45 3.26 -7.29
CA HIS A 142 6.90 1.98 -7.84
C HIS A 142 5.82 1.40 -8.73
N ASP A 143 6.09 1.25 -10.02
CA ASP A 143 5.12 0.92 -11.06
C ASP A 143 4.33 -0.35 -10.75
N ILE A 144 5.01 -1.41 -10.29
CA ILE A 144 4.35 -2.67 -9.96
C ILE A 144 3.45 -2.53 -8.73
N ALA A 145 3.88 -1.81 -7.71
CA ALA A 145 3.07 -1.62 -6.49
C ALA A 145 1.84 -0.74 -6.78
N CYS A 146 2.03 0.33 -7.54
CA CYS A 146 0.96 1.21 -7.98
C CYS A 146 0.00 0.48 -8.94
N GLY A 147 0.55 -0.15 -9.99
CA GLY A 147 -0.21 -0.91 -10.98
C GLY A 147 -0.98 -2.08 -10.37
N LEU A 148 -0.43 -2.73 -9.33
CA LEU A 148 -1.14 -3.77 -8.59
C LEU A 148 -2.41 -3.22 -7.93
N CYS A 149 -2.34 -2.07 -7.25
CA CYS A 149 -3.51 -1.42 -6.65
C CYS A 149 -4.54 -1.03 -7.73
N GLN A 150 -4.10 -0.55 -8.90
CA GLN A 150 -4.98 -0.28 -10.05
C GLN A 150 -5.65 -1.56 -10.53
N GLN A 151 -4.88 -2.61 -10.79
CA GLN A 151 -5.39 -3.88 -11.33
C GLN A 151 -6.36 -4.57 -10.36
N VAL A 152 -6.11 -4.54 -9.06
CA VAL A 152 -7.05 -5.09 -8.07
C VAL A 152 -8.23 -4.16 -7.77
N GLN A 153 -8.15 -2.90 -8.20
CA GLN A 153 -9.16 -1.85 -7.97
C GLN A 153 -9.43 -1.61 -6.49
N ALA A 154 -8.41 -1.72 -5.66
CA ALA A 154 -8.52 -1.52 -4.21
C ALA A 154 -7.18 -1.05 -3.62
N ALA A 155 -7.27 -0.34 -2.49
CA ALA A 155 -6.12 -0.13 -1.64
C ALA A 155 -5.63 -1.47 -1.07
N LEU A 156 -4.34 -1.55 -0.77
CA LEU A 156 -3.72 -2.72 -0.14
C LEU A 156 -2.98 -2.32 1.12
N VAL A 157 -3.07 -3.14 2.14
CA VAL A 157 -2.10 -3.07 3.24
C VAL A 157 -0.72 -3.37 2.66
N SER A 158 0.29 -2.64 3.13
CA SER A 158 1.67 -2.82 2.72
C SER A 158 2.59 -2.88 3.93
N THR A 159 3.30 -3.98 4.06
CA THR A 159 4.35 -4.15 5.07
C THR A 159 5.52 -4.91 4.46
N SER A 160 6.74 -4.70 4.96
CA SER A 160 7.92 -5.40 4.44
C SER A 160 7.75 -6.93 4.40
N CYS A 161 8.21 -7.55 3.33
CA CYS A 161 8.12 -9.01 3.13
C CYS A 161 9.23 -9.72 3.91
N ASN A 162 8.99 -9.94 5.21
CA ASN A 162 9.86 -10.70 6.09
C ASN A 162 9.09 -11.24 7.31
N ARG A 163 9.54 -12.32 7.88
CA ARG A 163 9.16 -12.71 9.23
C ARG A 163 9.86 -11.82 10.26
N ALA A 164 9.30 -11.69 11.46
CA ALA A 164 9.90 -10.89 12.52
C ALA A 164 11.38 -11.26 12.70
N LYS A 165 12.23 -10.25 12.92
CA LYS A 165 13.69 -10.37 13.09
C LYS A 165 14.48 -10.86 11.85
N GLN A 166 13.82 -11.11 10.72
CA GLN A 166 14.49 -11.47 9.47
C GLN A 166 14.63 -10.25 8.53
N ARG A 167 15.61 -10.31 7.62
CA ARG A 167 15.77 -9.28 6.57
C ARG A 167 14.59 -9.32 5.60
N PRO A 168 14.12 -8.16 5.12
CA PRO A 168 13.11 -8.10 4.07
C PRO A 168 13.60 -8.74 2.77
N CYS A 169 12.72 -9.52 2.12
CA CYS A 169 13.00 -10.12 0.82
C CYS A 169 13.22 -9.04 -0.24
N ARG A 170 14.22 -9.21 -1.09
CA ARG A 170 14.56 -8.30 -2.18
C ARG A 170 14.29 -8.88 -3.57
N ASN A 171 14.00 -10.16 -3.65
CA ASN A 171 13.67 -10.84 -4.90
C ASN A 171 12.63 -11.95 -4.65
N GLU A 172 12.05 -12.43 -5.74
CA GLU A 172 11.01 -13.46 -5.71
C GLU A 172 11.50 -14.79 -5.11
N ARG A 173 12.74 -15.18 -5.37
CA ARG A 173 13.33 -16.41 -4.83
C ARG A 173 13.35 -16.38 -3.29
N GLU A 174 13.71 -15.25 -2.70
CA GLU A 174 13.68 -15.06 -1.24
C GLU A 174 12.26 -15.13 -0.68
N VAL A 175 11.28 -14.53 -1.38
CA VAL A 175 9.86 -14.63 -1.00
C VAL A 175 9.41 -16.09 -1.01
N ARG A 176 9.67 -16.82 -2.08
CA ARG A 176 9.27 -18.23 -2.20
C ARG A 176 9.97 -19.10 -1.16
N ARG A 177 11.25 -18.85 -0.86
CA ARG A 177 11.99 -19.57 0.19
C ARG A 177 11.39 -19.31 1.58
N GLN A 178 10.96 -18.07 1.87
CA GLN A 178 10.50 -17.68 3.21
C GLN A 178 9.02 -18.02 3.45
N PHE A 179 8.17 -17.92 2.42
CA PHE A 179 6.72 -18.05 2.55
C PHE A 179 6.11 -19.18 1.72
N GLY A 180 6.83 -19.73 0.75
CA GLY A 180 6.36 -20.83 -0.08
C GLY A 180 5.07 -20.49 -0.83
N ARG A 181 4.08 -21.39 -0.76
CA ARG A 181 2.76 -21.24 -1.37
C ARG A 181 1.76 -20.43 -0.51
N GLN A 182 2.19 -19.92 0.66
CA GLN A 182 1.32 -19.18 1.58
C GLN A 182 0.97 -17.78 1.09
N VAL A 183 1.67 -17.28 0.10
CA VAL A 183 1.45 -15.97 -0.50
C VAL A 183 1.36 -16.07 -2.02
N TYR A 184 0.51 -15.24 -2.62
CA TYR A 184 0.53 -15.04 -4.07
C TYR A 184 1.71 -14.11 -4.41
N VAL A 185 2.59 -14.51 -5.30
CA VAL A 185 3.78 -13.72 -5.64
C VAL A 185 3.58 -13.03 -6.98
N VAL A 186 3.59 -11.70 -6.95
CA VAL A 186 3.73 -10.86 -8.15
C VAL A 186 5.22 -10.65 -8.37
N GLY A 187 5.72 -11.15 -9.49
CA GLY A 187 7.13 -11.04 -9.86
C GLY A 187 7.54 -9.60 -10.16
N GLY A 188 8.84 -9.36 -10.25
CA GLY A 188 9.42 -8.08 -10.63
C GLY A 188 10.62 -7.68 -9.78
N ARG A 189 11.26 -6.58 -10.18
CA ARG A 189 12.44 -6.06 -9.49
C ARG A 189 12.04 -5.02 -8.45
N VAL A 190 12.68 -5.04 -7.29
CA VAL A 190 12.60 -3.96 -6.31
C VAL A 190 13.36 -2.73 -6.82
N GLY A 191 12.91 -1.55 -6.42
CA GLY A 191 13.60 -0.32 -6.73
C GLY A 191 15.00 -0.23 -6.10
N ARG A 192 15.73 0.82 -6.44
CA ARG A 192 17.12 1.05 -6.00
C ARG A 192 17.23 1.59 -4.58
N ARG A 193 16.11 1.98 -3.95
CA ARG A 193 16.12 2.57 -2.60
C ARG A 193 16.55 1.51 -1.56
N ARG A 194 17.49 1.88 -0.69
CA ARG A 194 17.97 1.00 0.39
C ARG A 194 17.21 1.18 1.69
N GLN A 195 16.66 2.36 1.91
CA GLN A 195 15.93 2.72 3.14
C GLN A 195 14.42 2.56 2.97
N PRO A 196 13.68 2.25 4.04
CA PRO A 196 12.22 2.26 4.02
C PRO A 196 11.67 3.66 3.73
N SER A 197 10.36 3.75 3.44
CA SER A 197 9.70 5.05 3.27
C SER A 197 9.82 5.91 4.52
N GLU A 198 9.97 7.19 4.33
CA GLU A 198 9.80 8.18 5.39
C GLU A 198 8.36 8.14 5.92
N ILE A 199 8.16 8.37 7.21
CA ILE A 199 6.84 8.50 7.82
C ILE A 199 6.73 9.88 8.47
N VAL A 200 5.75 10.65 8.03
CA VAL A 200 5.49 12.00 8.55
C VAL A 200 4.05 12.05 9.08
N ASP A 201 3.87 12.68 10.22
CA ASP A 201 2.55 13.04 10.71
C ASP A 201 2.10 14.33 10.01
N TRP A 202 0.96 14.27 9.28
CA TRP A 202 0.53 15.41 8.49
C TRP A 202 0.17 16.64 9.35
N ALA A 203 -0.54 16.43 10.45
CA ALA A 203 -1.00 17.51 11.28
C ALA A 203 0.13 18.24 12.03
N SER A 204 1.12 17.51 12.53
CA SER A 204 2.26 18.09 13.27
C SER A 204 3.48 18.33 12.40
N GLN A 205 3.48 17.87 11.15
CA GLN A 205 4.65 17.85 10.25
C GLN A 205 5.88 17.14 10.84
N GLN A 206 5.69 16.41 11.93
CA GLN A 206 6.75 15.68 12.60
C GLN A 206 7.15 14.44 11.82
N ARG A 207 8.44 14.28 11.57
CA ARG A 207 9.00 13.05 11.03
C ARG A 207 9.09 11.99 12.13
N ILE A 208 8.47 10.84 11.89
CA ILE A 208 8.44 9.71 12.84
C ILE A 208 9.50 8.67 12.48
N ARG A 209 9.85 8.58 11.18
CA ARG A 209 10.88 7.71 10.66
C ARG A 209 11.52 8.29 9.41
#